data_c9e60935f8218cc5d274a9a13a4b9e2d
#
_entry.id   c9e60935f8218cc5d274a9a13a4b9e2d
#
_cell.length_a   1.000
_cell.length_b   1.000
_cell.length_c   1.000
_cell.angle_alpha   90.00
_cell.angle_beta   90.00
_cell.angle_gamma   90.00
#
_symmetry.space_group_name_H-M   'P 1'
#
loop_
_entity.id
_entity.type
_entity.pdbx_description
1 polymer ?
#
loop_
_entity_poly.entity_id
_entity_poly.type
_entity_poly.pdbx_seq_one_letter_code
_entity_poly.pdbx_strand_id
1 'polypeptide(L)'
;SMFLICVAHKIDLKRYFYHLPTRLDIMWIAYKTIVVKEVLRFSRIWIQTIIPPVITTSLYLLIFGGLMGSRIGQMQGVDYLHFIVPGIILMTVIMQSYANTVSSFFMAKYNNSFEELLVSPTPNWIILMGYISGGVSRGFCVGLAVTFTISFFVEIRPYSFSILIATFFLTSIMFSLAGFI
;
A
#
# COMPACT_ATOMS: atom_id res chain seq x y z
N SER A 1 0.62 -6.50 24.66
CA SER A 1 0.35 -7.94 24.95
C SER A 1 -1.12 -8.32 24.79
N MET A 2 -2.08 -7.44 25.10
CA MET A 2 -3.53 -7.74 24.99
C MET A 2 -4.04 -7.82 23.55
N PHE A 3 -3.36 -7.25 22.58
CA PHE A 3 -3.78 -7.22 21.17
C PHE A 3 -3.44 -8.54 20.42
N LEU A 4 -2.34 -9.19 20.78
CA LEU A 4 -1.96 -10.51 20.25
C LEU A 4 -2.95 -11.61 20.70
N ILE A 5 -3.48 -11.49 21.92
CA ILE A 5 -4.47 -12.44 22.47
C ILE A 5 -5.81 -12.28 21.75
N CYS A 6 -6.22 -11.08 21.37
CA CYS A 6 -7.50 -10.86 20.69
C CYS A 6 -7.49 -11.33 19.21
N VAL A 7 -6.35 -11.24 18.53
CA VAL A 7 -6.18 -11.76 17.17
C VAL A 7 -6.04 -13.28 17.19
N ALA A 8 -5.37 -13.84 18.18
CA ALA A 8 -5.24 -15.28 18.38
C ALA A 8 -6.60 -15.97 18.72
N HIS A 9 -7.51 -15.27 19.41
CA HIS A 9 -8.83 -15.81 19.76
C HIS A 9 -9.79 -15.90 18.56
N LYS A 10 -9.55 -15.15 17.49
CA LYS A 10 -10.40 -15.16 16.29
C LYS A 10 -9.93 -16.14 15.20
N ILE A 11 -8.70 -16.60 15.30
CA ILE A 11 -8.14 -17.68 14.49
C ILE A 11 -8.28 -18.93 15.35
N ASP A 12 -9.14 -19.84 14.93
CA ASP A 12 -9.52 -21.08 15.63
C ASP A 12 -8.29 -21.96 15.92
N LEU A 13 -7.49 -21.55 16.93
CA LEU A 13 -6.25 -22.20 17.36
C LEU A 13 -6.50 -23.64 17.84
N LYS A 14 -7.73 -23.98 18.25
CA LYS A 14 -8.10 -25.33 18.70
C LYS A 14 -7.99 -26.39 17.60
N ARG A 15 -8.11 -26.02 16.33
CA ARG A 15 -8.04 -26.96 15.21
C ARG A 15 -6.60 -27.26 14.76
N TYR A 16 -5.63 -26.42 15.13
CA TYR A 16 -4.24 -26.54 14.71
C TYR A 16 -3.34 -27.32 15.71
N PHE A 17 -3.78 -27.49 16.96
CA PHE A 17 -2.98 -28.19 17.98
C PHE A 17 -2.93 -29.72 17.81
N TYR A 18 -3.81 -30.30 16.98
CA TYR A 18 -3.88 -31.76 16.78
C TYR A 18 -3.06 -32.30 15.61
N HIS A 19 -2.57 -31.45 14.72
CA HIS A 19 -1.58 -31.83 13.70
C HIS A 19 -0.28 -31.10 14.01
N LEU A 20 0.84 -31.81 14.16
CA LEU A 20 2.16 -31.16 14.18
C LEU A 20 2.26 -30.33 12.90
N PRO A 21 2.27 -28.97 13.00
CA PRO A 21 2.28 -28.14 11.81
C PRO A 21 3.61 -28.38 11.07
N THR A 22 3.51 -28.72 9.81
CA THR A 22 4.69 -28.77 8.95
C THR A 22 5.37 -27.41 8.93
N ARG A 23 6.67 -27.33 8.65
CA ARG A 23 7.38 -26.04 8.56
C ARG A 23 6.67 -25.07 7.61
N LEU A 24 6.05 -25.59 6.56
CA LEU A 24 5.29 -24.80 5.58
C LEU A 24 4.02 -24.17 6.20
N ASP A 25 3.33 -24.88 7.07
CA ASP A 25 2.12 -24.36 7.73
C ASP A 25 2.46 -23.21 8.68
N ILE A 26 3.56 -23.34 9.44
CA ILE A 26 4.05 -22.28 10.33
C ILE A 26 4.40 -21.03 9.54
N MET A 27 5.10 -21.20 8.40
CA MET A 27 5.50 -20.11 7.52
C MET A 27 4.28 -19.39 6.94
N TRP A 28 3.27 -20.15 6.49
CA TRP A 28 2.05 -19.59 5.93
C TRP A 28 1.22 -18.83 6.97
N ILE A 29 1.09 -19.38 8.18
CA ILE A 29 0.40 -18.73 9.29
C ILE A 29 1.11 -17.43 9.68
N ALA A 30 2.44 -17.44 9.79
CA ALA A 30 3.23 -16.26 10.10
C ALA A 30 3.05 -15.17 9.05
N TYR A 31 3.17 -15.50 7.76
CA TYR A 31 2.93 -14.57 6.66
C TYR A 31 1.54 -13.95 6.73
N LYS A 32 0.50 -14.79 6.81
CA LYS A 32 -0.88 -14.34 6.89
C LYS A 32 -1.14 -13.43 8.09
N THR A 33 -0.54 -13.74 9.24
CA THR A 33 -0.69 -12.93 10.45
C THR A 33 -0.07 -11.55 10.29
N ILE A 34 1.12 -11.45 9.69
CA ILE A 34 1.79 -10.17 9.43
C ILE A 34 0.97 -9.35 8.44
N VAL A 35 0.51 -9.95 7.33
CA VAL A 35 -0.30 -9.25 6.33
C VAL A 35 -1.62 -8.73 6.92
N VAL A 36 -2.32 -9.56 7.67
CA VAL A 36 -3.58 -9.15 8.33
C VAL A 36 -3.33 -8.02 9.33
N LYS A 37 -2.26 -8.10 10.13
CA LYS A 37 -1.86 -7.03 11.05
C LYS A 37 -1.64 -5.71 10.30
N GLU A 38 -0.91 -5.74 9.18
CA GLU A 38 -0.62 -4.56 8.37
C GLU A 38 -1.89 -3.97 7.74
N VAL A 39 -2.75 -4.82 7.16
CA VAL A 39 -4.02 -4.38 6.57
C VAL A 39 -4.95 -3.78 7.62
N LEU A 40 -5.09 -4.41 8.79
CA LEU A 40 -5.90 -3.88 9.89
C LEU A 40 -5.34 -2.59 10.46
N ARG A 41 -4.02 -2.41 10.45
CA ARG A 41 -3.38 -1.18 10.91
C ARG A 41 -3.79 0.01 10.04
N PHE A 42 -3.64 -0.07 8.72
CA PHE A 42 -4.03 1.05 7.86
C PHE A 42 -5.55 1.20 7.74
N SER A 43 -6.33 0.12 7.81
CA SER A 43 -7.79 0.20 7.76
C SER A 43 -8.39 0.91 8.99
N ARG A 44 -7.71 0.86 10.13
CA ARG A 44 -8.14 1.61 11.33
C ARG A 44 -8.00 3.14 11.16
N ILE A 45 -7.04 3.57 10.35
CA ILE A 45 -6.74 4.98 10.07
C ILE A 45 -7.07 5.35 8.61
N TRP A 46 -8.08 4.70 8.01
CA TRP A 46 -8.42 4.85 6.60
C TRP A 46 -8.70 6.29 6.20
N ILE A 47 -9.37 7.06 7.07
CA ILE A 47 -9.66 8.48 6.86
C ILE A 47 -8.34 9.26 6.69
N GLN A 48 -7.40 9.08 7.62
CA GLN A 48 -6.09 9.74 7.58
C GLN A 48 -5.22 9.24 6.43
N THR A 49 -5.50 8.07 5.90
CA THR A 49 -4.74 7.47 4.79
C THR A 49 -5.23 7.92 3.42
N ILE A 50 -6.54 8.08 3.24
CA ILE A 50 -7.17 8.35 1.93
C ILE A 50 -7.42 9.85 1.73
N ILE A 51 -7.90 10.56 2.75
CA ILE A 51 -8.31 11.97 2.58
C ILE A 51 -7.14 12.87 2.14
N PRO A 52 -5.96 12.87 2.77
CA PRO A 52 -4.88 13.77 2.37
C PRO A 52 -4.43 13.57 0.91
N PRO A 53 -4.16 12.34 0.41
CA PRO A 53 -3.83 12.15 -0.99
C PRO A 53 -4.91 12.61 -1.96
N VAL A 54 -6.20 12.38 -1.63
CA VAL A 54 -7.32 12.82 -2.45
C VAL A 54 -7.39 14.35 -2.54
N ILE A 55 -7.30 15.06 -1.40
CA ILE A 55 -7.30 16.52 -1.37
C ILE A 55 -6.10 17.08 -2.14
N THR A 56 -4.91 16.55 -1.88
CA THR A 56 -3.68 17.00 -2.54
C THR A 56 -3.76 16.82 -4.05
N THR A 57 -4.22 15.66 -4.51
CA THR A 57 -4.37 15.36 -5.94
C THR A 57 -5.41 16.26 -6.59
N SER A 58 -6.57 16.48 -5.92
CA SER A 58 -7.60 17.37 -6.42
C SER A 58 -7.08 18.81 -6.54
N LEU A 59 -6.31 19.27 -5.57
CA LEU A 59 -5.68 20.58 -5.60
C LEU A 59 -4.66 20.71 -6.73
N TYR A 60 -3.83 19.69 -6.95
CA TYR A 60 -2.92 19.65 -8.09
C TYR A 60 -3.68 19.74 -9.42
N LEU A 61 -4.77 18.99 -9.58
CA LEU A 61 -5.58 19.05 -10.80
C LEU A 61 -6.23 20.42 -11.02
N LEU A 62 -6.71 21.06 -9.97
CA LEU A 62 -7.29 22.42 -10.06
C LEU A 62 -6.24 23.45 -10.45
N ILE A 63 -5.06 23.40 -9.83
CA ILE A 63 -3.98 24.35 -10.11
C ILE A 63 -3.40 24.12 -11.51
N PHE A 64 -2.98 22.90 -11.81
CA PHE A 64 -2.32 22.60 -13.09
C PHE A 64 -3.31 22.54 -14.25
N GLY A 65 -4.54 22.09 -14.02
CA GLY A 65 -5.58 22.06 -15.03
C GLY A 65 -6.15 23.44 -15.32
N GLY A 66 -6.53 24.19 -14.27
CA GLY A 66 -7.16 25.48 -14.41
C GLY A 66 -6.19 26.60 -14.84
N LEU A 67 -5.02 26.69 -14.19
CA LEU A 67 -4.08 27.79 -14.43
C LEU A 67 -3.10 27.51 -15.57
N MET A 68 -2.60 26.29 -15.71
CA MET A 68 -1.61 25.93 -16.71
C MET A 68 -2.19 25.30 -17.97
N GLY A 69 -3.28 24.55 -17.86
CA GLY A 69 -3.92 23.90 -19.01
C GLY A 69 -4.30 24.89 -20.11
N SER A 70 -4.85 26.04 -19.74
CA SER A 70 -5.22 27.11 -20.67
C SER A 70 -4.03 27.84 -21.31
N ARG A 71 -2.84 27.80 -20.68
CA ARG A 71 -1.62 28.49 -21.17
C ARG A 71 -0.71 27.59 -21.99
N ILE A 72 -0.62 26.30 -21.66
CA ILE A 72 0.29 25.34 -22.30
C ILE A 72 -0.32 24.71 -23.54
N GLY A 73 -1.67 24.57 -23.57
CA GLY A 73 -2.36 23.95 -24.68
C GLY A 73 -2.10 22.45 -24.82
N GLN A 74 -1.92 21.97 -26.03
CA GLN A 74 -1.69 20.56 -26.33
C GLN A 74 -0.20 20.21 -26.32
N MET A 75 0.14 19.12 -25.60
CA MET A 75 1.47 18.50 -25.64
C MET A 75 1.39 17.22 -26.45
N GLN A 76 2.15 17.14 -27.56
CA GLN A 76 2.19 15.95 -28.45
C GLN A 76 0.79 15.53 -28.96
N GLY A 77 -0.13 16.46 -29.13
CA GLY A 77 -1.50 16.19 -29.61
C GLY A 77 -2.46 15.71 -28.54
N VAL A 78 -2.04 15.68 -27.26
CA VAL A 78 -2.85 15.33 -26.10
C VAL A 78 -3.00 16.54 -25.19
N ASP A 79 -4.16 16.74 -24.61
CA ASP A 79 -4.39 17.80 -23.65
C ASP A 79 -3.47 17.65 -22.43
N TYR A 80 -2.90 18.77 -21.97
CA TYR A 80 -1.91 18.81 -20.88
C TYR A 80 -2.33 18.02 -19.62
N LEU A 81 -3.61 18.10 -19.26
CA LEU A 81 -4.17 17.34 -18.14
C LEU A 81 -4.04 15.82 -18.31
N HIS A 82 -4.38 15.31 -19.48
CA HIS A 82 -4.29 13.89 -19.77
C HIS A 82 -2.86 13.37 -19.72
N PHE A 83 -1.87 14.24 -20.01
CA PHE A 83 -0.46 13.89 -19.94
C PHE A 83 0.06 13.79 -18.51
N ILE A 84 -0.37 14.69 -17.60
CA ILE A 84 0.12 14.74 -16.21
C ILE A 84 -0.57 13.74 -15.29
N VAL A 85 -1.83 13.44 -15.52
CA VAL A 85 -2.66 12.58 -14.66
C VAL A 85 -1.99 11.25 -14.29
N PRO A 86 -1.45 10.45 -15.22
CA PRO A 86 -0.79 9.18 -14.88
C PRO A 86 0.40 9.37 -13.93
N GLY A 87 1.16 10.43 -14.11
CA GLY A 87 2.30 10.76 -13.25
C GLY A 87 1.88 11.08 -11.81
N ILE A 88 0.82 11.84 -11.62
CA ILE A 88 0.28 12.18 -10.30
C ILE A 88 -0.23 10.92 -9.57
N ILE A 89 -0.93 10.04 -10.28
CA ILE A 89 -1.41 8.77 -9.72
C ILE A 89 -0.23 7.91 -9.27
N LEU A 90 0.77 7.71 -10.13
CA LEU A 90 1.96 6.93 -9.80
C LEU A 90 2.73 7.53 -8.62
N MET A 91 2.91 8.84 -8.59
CA MET A 91 3.57 9.53 -7.48
C MET A 91 2.86 9.24 -6.15
N THR A 92 1.54 9.26 -6.15
CA THR A 92 0.72 8.95 -4.96
C THR A 92 0.92 7.49 -4.52
N VAL A 93 0.90 6.54 -5.45
CA VAL A 93 1.13 5.12 -5.17
C VAL A 93 2.51 4.90 -4.56
N ILE A 94 3.56 5.53 -5.13
CA ILE A 94 4.94 5.49 -4.63
C ILE A 94 4.99 5.97 -3.18
N MET A 95 4.50 7.18 -2.93
CA MET A 95 4.55 7.80 -1.60
C MET A 95 3.81 6.96 -0.54
N GLN A 96 2.66 6.42 -0.89
CA GLN A 96 1.85 5.65 0.06
C GLN A 96 2.44 4.26 0.35
N SER A 97 3.00 3.59 -0.66
CA SER A 97 3.66 2.28 -0.47
C SER A 97 4.91 2.42 0.37
N TYR A 98 5.76 3.41 0.05
CA TYR A 98 6.97 3.73 0.79
C TYR A 98 6.66 4.09 2.26
N ALA A 99 5.79 5.09 2.46
CA ALA A 99 5.44 5.58 3.79
C ALA A 99 4.81 4.50 4.68
N ASN A 100 4.06 3.55 4.10
CA ASN A 100 3.52 2.44 4.86
C ASN A 100 4.61 1.55 5.43
N THR A 101 5.56 1.15 4.60
CA THR A 101 6.64 0.24 5.00
C THR A 101 7.56 0.91 6.01
N VAL A 102 7.98 2.15 5.76
CA VAL A 102 8.81 2.93 6.70
C VAL A 102 8.12 3.07 8.06
N SER A 103 6.87 3.52 8.07
CA SER A 103 6.14 3.73 9.33
C SER A 103 5.89 2.43 10.09
N SER A 104 5.63 1.33 9.37
CA SER A 104 5.41 0.02 9.97
C SER A 104 6.68 -0.53 10.61
N PHE A 105 7.78 -0.47 9.87
CA PHE A 105 9.08 -0.92 10.32
C PHE A 105 9.59 -0.09 11.50
N PHE A 106 9.47 1.23 11.41
CA PHE A 106 9.84 2.14 12.48
C PHE A 106 9.06 1.85 13.78
N MET A 107 7.73 1.70 13.68
CA MET A 107 6.89 1.36 14.82
C MET A 107 7.20 -0.01 15.41
N ALA A 108 7.50 -1.00 14.58
CA ALA A 108 7.91 -2.32 15.05
C ALA A 108 9.24 -2.26 15.83
N LYS A 109 10.19 -1.45 15.37
CA LYS A 109 11.47 -1.23 16.04
C LYS A 109 11.29 -0.42 17.34
N TYR A 110 10.48 0.64 17.30
CA TYR A 110 10.23 1.48 18.47
C TYR A 110 9.55 0.74 19.63
N ASN A 111 8.64 -0.18 19.31
CA ASN A 111 7.92 -0.99 20.30
C ASN A 111 8.68 -2.27 20.72
N ASN A 112 9.94 -2.47 20.28
CA ASN A 112 10.73 -3.68 20.49
C ASN A 112 10.06 -4.96 19.94
N SER A 113 8.95 -4.84 19.21
CA SER A 113 8.25 -5.97 18.59
C SER A 113 9.05 -6.61 17.46
N PHE A 114 10.03 -5.92 16.92
CA PHE A 114 10.92 -6.43 15.88
C PHE A 114 11.88 -7.46 16.44
N GLU A 115 12.38 -7.27 17.67
CA GLU A 115 13.24 -8.23 18.36
C GLU A 115 12.49 -9.54 18.64
N GLU A 116 11.24 -9.45 19.05
CA GLU A 116 10.36 -10.63 19.23
C GLU A 116 10.18 -11.42 17.92
N LEU A 117 10.07 -10.71 16.79
CA LEU A 117 9.97 -11.33 15.46
C LEU A 117 11.27 -12.03 15.05
N LEU A 118 12.43 -11.48 15.40
CA LEU A 118 13.74 -12.09 15.09
C LEU A 118 14.03 -13.34 15.92
N VAL A 119 13.53 -13.40 17.14
CA VAL A 119 13.65 -14.61 18.01
C VAL A 119 12.66 -15.70 17.60
N SER A 120 11.61 -15.34 16.85
CA SER A 120 10.64 -16.29 16.32
C SER A 120 11.30 -17.28 15.31
N PRO A 121 10.86 -18.54 15.23
CA PRO A 121 11.36 -19.52 14.27
C PRO A 121 10.96 -19.23 12.82
N THR A 122 10.52 -18.00 12.52
CA THR A 122 10.14 -17.56 11.18
C THR A 122 11.35 -17.07 10.39
N PRO A 123 11.54 -17.50 9.14
CA PRO A 123 12.64 -17.03 8.32
C PRO A 123 12.43 -15.54 7.94
N ASN A 124 13.52 -14.77 7.93
CA ASN A 124 13.52 -13.31 7.73
C ASN A 124 12.83 -12.87 6.44
N TRP A 125 12.90 -13.68 5.38
CA TRP A 125 12.25 -13.36 4.10
C TRP A 125 10.71 -13.34 4.18
N ILE A 126 10.10 -14.13 5.08
CA ILE A 126 8.65 -14.11 5.31
C ILE A 126 8.22 -12.82 6.00
N ILE A 127 9.01 -12.37 6.96
CA ILE A 127 8.79 -11.10 7.64
C ILE A 127 8.84 -9.97 6.61
N LEU A 128 9.89 -9.96 5.78
CA LEU A 128 10.05 -8.98 4.71
C LEU A 128 8.86 -8.96 3.75
N MET A 129 8.48 -10.13 3.24
CA MET A 129 7.32 -10.26 2.32
C MET A 129 6.01 -9.83 2.97
N GLY A 130 5.82 -10.07 4.26
CA GLY A 130 4.65 -9.63 5.01
C GLY A 130 4.51 -8.10 5.04
N TYR A 131 5.59 -7.40 5.34
CA TYR A 131 5.60 -5.93 5.34
C TYR A 131 5.43 -5.34 3.93
N ILE A 132 6.11 -5.91 2.93
CA ILE A 132 5.97 -5.49 1.52
C ILE A 132 4.53 -5.61 1.07
N SER A 133 3.86 -6.74 1.36
CA SER A 133 2.46 -6.93 0.98
C SER A 133 1.53 -5.93 1.66
N GLY A 134 1.84 -5.50 2.89
CA GLY A 134 1.16 -4.41 3.57
C GLY A 134 1.32 -3.06 2.84
N GLY A 135 2.54 -2.73 2.41
CA GLY A 135 2.84 -1.52 1.63
C GLY A 135 2.13 -1.53 0.27
N VAL A 136 2.18 -2.68 -0.43
CA VAL A 136 1.50 -2.87 -1.72
C VAL A 136 -0.02 -2.71 -1.57
N SER A 137 -0.62 -3.34 -0.56
CA SER A 137 -2.06 -3.24 -0.31
C SER A 137 -2.51 -1.80 -0.09
N ARG A 138 -1.77 -1.03 0.72
CA ARG A 138 -2.06 0.38 0.97
C ARG A 138 -1.87 1.23 -0.28
N GLY A 139 -0.75 1.08 -0.98
CA GLY A 139 -0.48 1.82 -2.22
C GLY A 139 -1.55 1.58 -3.27
N PHE A 140 -1.99 0.33 -3.42
CA PHE A 140 -3.04 -0.05 -4.35
C PHE A 140 -4.40 0.54 -3.96
N CYS A 141 -4.81 0.44 -2.69
CA CYS A 141 -6.06 1.04 -2.22
C CYS A 141 -6.12 2.55 -2.42
N VAL A 142 -5.05 3.26 -2.06
CA VAL A 142 -4.99 4.72 -2.23
C VAL A 142 -4.89 5.09 -3.71
N GLY A 143 -4.12 4.34 -4.50
CA GLY A 143 -4.04 4.53 -5.95
C GLY A 143 -5.40 4.41 -6.63
N LEU A 144 -6.20 3.41 -6.25
CA LEU A 144 -7.57 3.27 -6.75
C LEU A 144 -8.47 4.43 -6.32
N ALA A 145 -8.39 4.85 -5.05
CA ALA A 145 -9.21 5.97 -4.55
C ALA A 145 -8.87 7.27 -5.29
N VAL A 146 -7.59 7.55 -5.52
CA VAL A 146 -7.13 8.72 -6.27
C VAL A 146 -7.55 8.62 -7.74
N THR A 147 -7.40 7.46 -8.37
CA THR A 147 -7.83 7.24 -9.75
C THR A 147 -9.34 7.48 -9.91
N PHE A 148 -10.13 6.99 -8.96
CA PHE A 148 -11.57 7.23 -8.91
C PHE A 148 -11.89 8.73 -8.78
N THR A 149 -11.19 9.45 -7.91
CA THR A 149 -11.36 10.89 -7.74
C THR A 149 -11.03 11.66 -9.02
N ILE A 150 -9.94 11.32 -9.68
CA ILE A 150 -9.50 11.97 -10.94
C ILE A 150 -10.51 11.72 -12.07
N SER A 151 -11.16 10.55 -12.09
CA SER A 151 -12.21 10.23 -13.08
C SER A 151 -13.39 11.19 -13.08
N PHE A 152 -13.62 11.93 -11.98
CA PHE A 152 -14.63 13.01 -11.96
C PHE A 152 -14.17 14.30 -12.65
N PHE A 153 -12.85 14.52 -12.75
CA PHE A 153 -12.28 15.74 -13.33
C PHE A 153 -11.85 15.57 -14.78
N VAL A 154 -11.40 14.36 -15.12
CA VAL A 154 -10.82 14.06 -16.43
C VAL A 154 -11.31 12.70 -16.91
N GLU A 155 -11.74 12.60 -18.16
CA GLU A 155 -12.08 11.32 -18.79
C GLU A 155 -10.80 10.47 -18.94
N ILE A 156 -10.61 9.53 -18.04
CA ILE A 156 -9.48 8.60 -18.12
C ILE A 156 -9.83 7.52 -19.14
N ARG A 157 -9.17 7.55 -20.30
CA ARG A 157 -9.25 6.48 -21.30
C ARG A 157 -7.95 5.67 -21.27
N PRO A 158 -7.81 4.68 -20.36
CA PRO A 158 -6.60 3.87 -20.32
C PRO A 158 -6.54 3.01 -21.59
N TYR A 159 -5.43 3.04 -22.30
CA TYR A 159 -5.18 2.19 -23.45
C TYR A 159 -5.27 0.70 -23.08
N SER A 160 -4.85 0.34 -21.86
CA SER A 160 -4.93 -1.03 -21.34
C SER A 160 -4.99 -1.01 -19.81
N PHE A 161 -6.07 -1.51 -19.23
CA PHE A 161 -6.20 -1.69 -17.77
C PHE A 161 -5.15 -2.65 -17.20
N SER A 162 -4.75 -3.66 -17.99
CA SER A 162 -3.74 -4.64 -17.55
C SER A 162 -2.37 -3.99 -17.32
N ILE A 163 -1.94 -3.11 -18.21
CA ILE A 163 -0.67 -2.40 -18.08
C ILE A 163 -0.70 -1.47 -16.86
N LEU A 164 -1.80 -0.77 -16.64
CA LEU A 164 -1.97 0.13 -15.50
C LEU A 164 -1.87 -0.61 -14.16
N ILE A 165 -2.59 -1.74 -14.02
CA ILE A 165 -2.55 -2.57 -12.82
C ILE A 165 -1.14 -3.15 -12.60
N ALA A 166 -0.50 -3.67 -13.66
CA ALA A 166 0.85 -4.22 -13.58
C ALA A 166 1.86 -3.15 -13.14
N THR A 167 1.76 -1.93 -13.67
CA THR A 167 2.62 -0.80 -13.28
C THR A 167 2.42 -0.42 -11.83
N PHE A 168 1.18 -0.33 -11.34
CA PHE A 168 0.88 -0.05 -9.93
C PHE A 168 1.48 -1.11 -9.02
N PHE A 169 1.33 -2.38 -9.39
CA PHE A 169 1.83 -3.49 -8.59
C PHE A 169 3.35 -3.50 -8.51
N LEU A 170 4.01 -3.38 -9.66
CA LEU A 170 5.47 -3.37 -9.76
C LEU A 170 6.07 -2.16 -9.00
N THR A 171 5.51 -0.98 -9.21
CA THR A 171 5.94 0.25 -8.54
C THR A 171 5.77 0.15 -7.03
N SER A 172 4.63 -0.36 -6.56
CA SER A 172 4.37 -0.55 -5.13
C SER A 172 5.36 -1.51 -4.48
N ILE A 173 5.72 -2.61 -5.15
CA ILE A 173 6.72 -3.57 -4.64
C ILE A 173 8.09 -2.91 -4.54
N MET A 174 8.53 -2.24 -5.61
CA MET A 174 9.85 -1.57 -5.65
C MET A 174 10.00 -0.54 -4.53
N PHE A 175 9.02 0.32 -4.37
CA PHE A 175 9.08 1.38 -3.35
C PHE A 175 8.78 0.88 -1.93
N SER A 176 8.02 -0.18 -1.78
CA SER A 176 7.87 -0.85 -0.48
C SER A 176 9.18 -1.51 -0.04
N LEU A 177 9.94 -2.10 -0.97
CA LEU A 177 11.29 -2.60 -0.70
C LEU A 177 12.26 -1.47 -0.33
N ALA A 178 12.23 -0.36 -1.08
CA ALA A 178 13.06 0.81 -0.77
C ALA A 178 12.78 1.38 0.63
N GLY A 179 11.56 1.24 1.15
CA GLY A 179 11.19 1.67 2.49
C GLY A 179 11.83 0.86 3.64
N PHE A 180 12.54 -0.23 3.34
CA PHE A 180 13.29 -1.02 4.33
C PHE A 180 14.74 -0.55 4.51
N ILE A 181 15.26 0.21 3.57
CA ILE A 181 16.63 0.72 3.57
C ILE A 181 16.71 2.00 4.40
#